data_218f5d6571d23184023e05a5f7f45b4b
#
_entry.id   218f5d6571d23184023e05a5f7f45b4b
#
_cell.length_a   1.000
_cell.length_b   1.000
_cell.length_c   1.000
_cell.angle_alpha   90.00
_cell.angle_beta   90.00
_cell.angle_gamma   90.00
#
_symmetry.space_group_name_H-M   'P 1'
#
loop_
_entity.id
_entity.type
_entity.pdbx_description
1 polymer ?
#
loop_
_entity_poly.entity_id
_entity_poly.type
_entity_poly.pdbx_seq_one_letter_code
_entity_poly.pdbx_strand_id
1 'polypeptide(L)'
;IPEGKWKEKGERIDSIIKTLNLDEEKIIEAISVGVLDSNKSIQFITNRGIIKKSSLDKFQTNYTKIQAIKLKENEFVLNIALLENDNKREFLKVKTKLGLKFSLEVPAIEDSPRNILGTQLFNLIEKDEITEVEYVSEFEFMSFSVGVTAKGNLKGFARAKSSDRLKVNTDSASTLLLFTNEGNVYKIPSFLISNVVKEEILLENIIE
;
A
#
# COMPACT_ATOMS: atom_id res chain seq x y z
N ILE A 1 -14.83 27.53 7.15
CA ILE A 1 -14.51 27.23 8.56
C ILE A 1 -14.55 28.57 9.29
N PRO A 2 -15.32 28.70 10.39
CA PRO A 2 -15.34 29.96 11.16
C PRO A 2 -13.96 30.30 11.71
N GLU A 3 -13.59 31.56 11.69
CA GLU A 3 -12.37 32.04 12.32
C GLU A 3 -12.58 32.05 13.85
N GLY A 4 -11.69 31.36 14.57
CA GLY A 4 -11.65 31.32 16.03
C GLY A 4 -10.43 32.05 16.59
N LYS A 5 -10.49 32.48 17.84
CA LYS A 5 -9.32 33.03 18.51
C LYS A 5 -8.37 31.91 18.94
N TRP A 6 -7.07 32.21 19.01
CA TRP A 6 -6.02 31.24 19.36
C TRP A 6 -6.28 30.36 20.60
N LYS A 7 -7.02 30.88 21.59
CA LYS A 7 -7.33 30.17 22.85
C LYS A 7 -8.73 29.56 22.87
N GLU A 8 -9.51 29.70 21.80
CA GLU A 8 -10.85 29.12 21.74
C GLU A 8 -10.78 27.63 21.41
N LYS A 9 -11.64 26.85 22.06
CA LYS A 9 -11.82 25.45 21.71
C LYS A 9 -12.53 25.40 20.36
N GLY A 10 -11.88 24.77 19.36
CA GLY A 10 -12.46 24.63 18.02
C GLY A 10 -13.79 23.86 18.03
N GLU A 11 -14.54 23.99 16.95
CA GLU A 11 -15.77 23.21 16.73
C GLU A 11 -15.44 21.84 16.12
N ARG A 12 -16.25 20.85 16.46
CA ARG A 12 -16.17 19.52 15.83
C ARG A 12 -16.57 19.62 14.36
N ILE A 13 -15.85 18.96 13.48
CA ILE A 13 -16.09 19.00 12.04
C ILE A 13 -17.47 18.44 11.66
N ASP A 14 -18.00 17.46 12.39
CA ASP A 14 -19.33 16.90 12.20
C ASP A 14 -20.46 17.85 12.63
N SER A 15 -20.16 18.87 13.43
CA SER A 15 -21.10 19.95 13.69
C SER A 15 -21.27 20.89 12.48
N ILE A 16 -20.22 21.00 11.65
CA ILE A 16 -20.18 21.82 10.44
C ILE A 16 -20.68 21.01 9.23
N ILE A 17 -20.18 19.79 9.06
CA ILE A 17 -20.55 18.89 7.95
C ILE A 17 -21.55 17.85 8.46
N LYS A 18 -22.83 18.15 8.36
CA LYS A 18 -23.93 17.31 8.91
C LYS A 18 -24.02 15.92 8.28
N THR A 19 -23.41 15.69 7.14
CA THR A 19 -23.36 14.37 6.45
C THR A 19 -22.19 13.51 6.89
N LEU A 20 -21.28 14.03 7.73
CA LEU A 20 -20.14 13.31 8.30
C LEU A 20 -20.57 12.67 9.63
N ASN A 21 -20.34 11.38 9.78
CA ASN A 21 -20.54 10.63 11.02
C ASN A 21 -19.20 10.12 11.54
N LEU A 22 -18.63 10.79 12.55
CA LEU A 22 -17.33 10.42 13.13
C LEU A 22 -17.37 9.14 13.99
N ASP A 23 -18.56 8.58 14.27
CA ASP A 23 -18.69 7.29 14.93
C ASP A 23 -18.49 6.12 13.95
N GLU A 24 -18.72 6.37 12.66
CA GLU A 24 -18.59 5.37 11.58
C GLU A 24 -17.42 5.65 10.64
N GLU A 25 -17.04 6.93 10.47
CA GLU A 25 -16.01 7.37 9.51
C GLU A 25 -14.84 8.02 10.25
N LYS A 26 -13.61 7.72 9.84
CA LYS A 26 -12.40 8.34 10.35
C LYS A 26 -11.80 9.27 9.30
N ILE A 27 -11.51 10.51 9.67
CA ILE A 27 -10.76 11.42 8.81
C ILE A 27 -9.30 10.97 8.83
N ILE A 28 -8.76 10.67 7.67
CA ILE A 28 -7.38 10.20 7.48
C ILE A 28 -6.47 11.25 6.87
N GLU A 29 -7.03 12.20 6.11
CA GLU A 29 -6.27 13.27 5.47
C GLU A 29 -7.15 14.49 5.22
N ALA A 30 -6.54 15.67 5.20
CA ALA A 30 -7.16 16.92 4.81
C ALA A 30 -6.24 17.67 3.84
N ILE A 31 -6.71 17.92 2.64
CA ILE A 31 -5.94 18.57 1.57
C ILE A 31 -6.62 19.86 1.17
N SER A 32 -5.87 20.95 1.16
CA SER A 32 -6.32 22.24 0.64
C SER A 32 -6.00 22.35 -0.84
N VAL A 33 -7.00 22.61 -1.66
CA VAL A 33 -6.85 22.81 -3.12
C VAL A 33 -7.52 24.09 -3.55
N GLY A 34 -6.87 24.88 -4.42
CA GLY A 34 -7.43 26.14 -4.92
C GLY A 34 -8.49 25.90 -5.99
N VAL A 35 -8.22 25.03 -6.95
CA VAL A 35 -9.10 24.71 -8.07
C VAL A 35 -9.14 23.21 -8.27
N LEU A 36 -10.32 22.67 -8.54
CA LEU A 36 -10.53 21.27 -8.91
C LEU A 36 -10.36 21.14 -10.43
N ASP A 37 -9.13 20.98 -10.89
CA ASP A 37 -8.78 20.86 -12.31
C ASP A 37 -8.16 19.50 -12.65
N SER A 38 -7.92 19.25 -13.94
CA SER A 38 -7.34 18.00 -14.44
C SER A 38 -5.80 17.94 -14.34
N ASN A 39 -5.15 19.00 -13.88
CA ASN A 39 -3.68 19.05 -13.76
C ASN A 39 -3.18 18.36 -12.49
N LYS A 40 -4.10 18.02 -11.60
CA LYS A 40 -3.81 17.36 -10.33
C LYS A 40 -4.65 16.11 -10.22
N SER A 41 -4.12 15.12 -9.53
CA SER A 41 -4.81 13.87 -9.25
C SER A 41 -4.69 13.51 -7.77
N ILE A 42 -5.67 12.78 -7.27
CA ILE A 42 -5.63 12.16 -5.95
C ILE A 42 -5.33 10.68 -6.11
N GLN A 43 -4.34 10.21 -5.41
CA GLN A 43 -3.99 8.80 -5.32
C GLN A 43 -4.39 8.23 -3.97
N PHE A 44 -5.03 7.07 -4.00
CA PHE A 44 -5.50 6.33 -2.83
C PHE A 44 -4.73 5.02 -2.71
N ILE A 45 -4.37 4.65 -1.49
CA ILE A 45 -3.82 3.33 -1.15
C ILE A 45 -4.63 2.74 -0.01
N THR A 46 -5.05 1.48 -0.17
CA THR A 46 -5.83 0.77 0.84
C THR A 46 -4.98 -0.17 1.69
N ASN A 47 -5.53 -0.60 2.82
CA ASN A 47 -4.89 -1.61 3.68
C ASN A 47 -4.69 -2.97 3.01
N ARG A 48 -5.33 -3.20 1.85
CA ARG A 48 -5.19 -4.44 1.05
C ARG A 48 -4.21 -4.31 -0.11
N GLY A 49 -3.49 -3.19 -0.22
CA GLY A 49 -2.54 -2.97 -1.31
C GLY A 49 -3.20 -2.62 -2.65
N ILE A 50 -4.43 -2.12 -2.61
CA ILE A 50 -5.09 -1.54 -3.78
C ILE A 50 -4.62 -0.10 -3.93
N ILE A 51 -4.25 0.28 -5.14
CA ILE A 51 -3.91 1.65 -5.53
C ILE A 51 -4.91 2.17 -6.55
N LYS A 52 -5.26 3.44 -6.44
CA LYS A 52 -6.15 4.11 -7.38
C LYS A 52 -5.76 5.56 -7.54
N LYS A 53 -5.86 6.07 -8.75
CA LYS A 53 -5.65 7.48 -9.06
C LYS A 53 -6.89 8.05 -9.75
N SER A 54 -7.29 9.24 -9.38
CA SER A 54 -8.37 9.98 -10.01
C SER A 54 -8.00 11.44 -10.15
N SER A 55 -8.22 12.00 -11.35
CA SER A 55 -8.02 13.41 -11.61
C SER A 55 -8.93 14.26 -10.73
N LEU A 56 -8.45 15.40 -10.28
CA LEU A 56 -9.11 16.26 -9.31
C LEU A 56 -10.41 16.90 -9.85
N ASP A 57 -10.53 17.12 -11.15
CA ASP A 57 -11.76 17.59 -11.81
C ASP A 57 -12.95 16.62 -11.58
N LYS A 58 -12.69 15.33 -11.38
CA LYS A 58 -13.74 14.33 -11.07
C LYS A 58 -14.43 14.58 -9.73
N PHE A 59 -13.85 15.41 -8.87
CA PHE A 59 -14.42 15.79 -7.57
C PHE A 59 -15.26 17.06 -7.62
N GLN A 60 -15.33 17.73 -8.79
CA GLN A 60 -16.16 18.91 -8.99
C GLN A 60 -17.64 18.51 -9.04
N THR A 61 -18.38 18.85 -7.98
CA THR A 61 -19.80 18.49 -7.81
C THR A 61 -20.46 19.43 -6.82
N ASN A 62 -21.78 19.48 -6.88
CA ASN A 62 -22.61 20.24 -5.93
C ASN A 62 -22.93 19.44 -4.65
N TYR A 63 -22.56 18.17 -4.58
CA TYR A 63 -22.83 17.36 -3.40
C TYR A 63 -21.71 17.54 -2.36
N THR A 64 -22.09 17.62 -1.10
CA THR A 64 -21.17 17.75 0.05
C THR A 64 -20.50 16.44 0.41
N LYS A 65 -21.10 15.30 0.08
CA LYS A 65 -20.55 13.95 0.27
C LYS A 65 -20.59 13.19 -1.05
N ILE A 66 -19.45 12.67 -1.46
CA ILE A 66 -19.29 11.88 -2.68
C ILE A 66 -18.36 10.71 -2.41
N GLN A 67 -18.59 9.59 -3.11
CA GLN A 67 -17.70 8.44 -3.03
C GLN A 67 -16.45 8.67 -3.90
N ALA A 68 -15.27 8.53 -3.30
CA ALA A 68 -13.97 8.73 -3.96
C ALA A 68 -13.37 7.42 -4.51
N ILE A 69 -13.64 6.29 -3.86
CA ILE A 69 -13.17 4.96 -4.23
C ILE A 69 -14.20 3.91 -3.80
N LYS A 70 -14.38 2.85 -4.58
CA LYS A 70 -15.15 1.69 -4.16
C LYS A 70 -14.22 0.74 -3.39
N LEU A 71 -14.66 0.32 -2.22
CA LEU A 71 -13.91 -0.58 -1.33
C LEU A 71 -14.61 -1.94 -1.26
N LYS A 72 -13.83 -2.99 -1.03
CA LYS A 72 -14.34 -4.33 -0.70
C LYS A 72 -14.66 -4.42 0.79
N GLU A 73 -15.22 -5.54 1.21
CA GLU A 73 -15.47 -5.82 2.62
C GLU A 73 -14.16 -5.82 3.42
N ASN A 74 -14.16 -5.18 4.59
CA ASN A 74 -12.98 -5.00 5.45
C ASN A 74 -11.78 -4.29 4.80
N GLU A 75 -12.03 -3.56 3.71
CA GLU A 75 -11.06 -2.71 3.07
C GLU A 75 -11.31 -1.25 3.45
N PHE A 76 -10.24 -0.51 3.74
CA PHE A 76 -10.29 0.93 4.04
C PHE A 76 -9.11 1.65 3.41
N VAL A 77 -9.30 2.93 3.16
CA VAL A 77 -8.24 3.80 2.65
C VAL A 77 -7.26 4.08 3.77
N LEU A 78 -5.99 3.83 3.51
CA LEU A 78 -4.90 3.99 4.47
C LEU A 78 -4.09 5.26 4.22
N ASN A 79 -3.91 5.62 2.95
CA ASN A 79 -3.13 6.79 2.56
C ASN A 79 -3.78 7.49 1.38
N ILE A 80 -3.67 8.82 1.38
CA ILE A 80 -4.12 9.70 0.30
C ILE A 80 -2.98 10.65 -0.05
N ALA A 81 -2.71 10.82 -1.33
CA ALA A 81 -1.70 11.74 -1.82
C ALA A 81 -2.24 12.61 -2.95
N LEU A 82 -1.99 13.91 -2.86
CA LEU A 82 -2.17 14.84 -3.96
C LEU A 82 -0.96 14.73 -4.88
N LEU A 83 -1.19 14.44 -6.15
CA LEU A 83 -0.16 14.39 -7.19
C LEU A 83 -0.34 15.60 -8.11
N GLU A 84 0.74 16.34 -8.31
CA GLU A 84 0.86 17.37 -9.33
C GLU A 84 1.62 16.78 -10.52
N ASN A 85 1.36 17.23 -11.74
CA ASN A 85 1.85 16.62 -12.98
C ASN A 85 3.38 16.44 -13.05
N ASP A 86 4.15 17.19 -12.28
CA ASP A 86 5.61 17.12 -12.25
C ASP A 86 6.18 16.33 -11.05
N ASN A 87 5.34 15.94 -10.10
CA ASN A 87 5.77 15.20 -8.92
C ASN A 87 5.58 13.71 -9.13
N LYS A 88 6.59 13.07 -9.69
CA LYS A 88 6.71 11.61 -9.70
C LYS A 88 6.98 11.13 -8.28
N ARG A 89 5.99 10.54 -7.66
CA ARG A 89 6.18 9.75 -6.43
C ARG A 89 6.52 8.33 -6.85
N GLU A 90 7.81 8.04 -6.88
CA GLU A 90 8.32 6.84 -7.53
C GLU A 90 8.34 5.63 -6.62
N PHE A 91 8.48 5.82 -5.31
CA PHE A 91 8.65 4.71 -4.36
C PHE A 91 7.72 4.83 -3.17
N LEU A 92 7.27 3.67 -2.70
CA LEU A 92 6.51 3.48 -1.48
C LEU A 92 7.30 2.64 -0.49
N LYS A 93 7.36 3.09 0.76
CA LYS A 93 7.78 2.29 1.89
C LYS A 93 6.54 1.77 2.59
N VAL A 94 6.47 0.47 2.78
CA VAL A 94 5.30 -0.22 3.31
C VAL A 94 5.67 -1.01 4.56
N LYS A 95 4.79 -0.98 5.55
CA LYS A 95 4.84 -1.83 6.72
C LYS A 95 3.52 -2.55 6.88
N THR A 96 3.58 -3.83 7.23
CA THR A 96 2.40 -4.67 7.42
C THR A 96 2.20 -5.08 8.87
N LYS A 97 1.03 -5.61 9.16
CA LYS A 97 0.64 -6.10 10.50
C LYS A 97 1.49 -7.28 10.95
N LEU A 98 1.87 -8.17 10.05
CA LEU A 98 2.77 -9.29 10.35
C LEU A 98 4.24 -8.87 10.44
N GLY A 99 4.56 -7.58 10.29
CA GLY A 99 5.88 -7.01 10.49
C GLY A 99 6.76 -6.99 9.26
N LEU A 100 6.22 -7.24 8.06
CA LEU A 100 6.94 -7.03 6.81
C LEU A 100 7.23 -5.54 6.64
N LYS A 101 8.44 -5.23 6.21
CA LYS A 101 8.86 -3.88 5.80
C LYS A 101 9.57 -3.98 4.46
N PHE A 102 9.10 -3.25 3.49
CA PHE A 102 9.69 -3.24 2.16
C PHE A 102 9.44 -1.92 1.45
N SER A 103 10.24 -1.66 0.42
CA SER A 103 10.01 -0.57 -0.52
C SER A 103 9.67 -1.15 -1.88
N LEU A 104 8.82 -0.48 -2.62
CA LEU A 104 8.47 -0.85 -3.99
C LEU A 104 8.35 0.39 -4.86
N GLU A 105 8.60 0.20 -6.15
CA GLU A 105 8.33 1.21 -7.16
C GLU A 105 6.82 1.32 -7.39
N VAL A 106 6.34 2.55 -7.46
CA VAL A 106 4.93 2.79 -7.79
C VAL A 106 4.79 2.74 -9.31
N PRO A 107 4.04 1.78 -9.85
CA PRO A 107 3.82 1.73 -11.29
C PRO A 107 3.05 2.96 -11.77
N ALA A 108 3.15 3.27 -13.05
CA ALA A 108 2.32 4.28 -13.67
C ALA A 108 0.84 3.87 -13.57
N ILE A 109 0.06 4.67 -12.84
CA ILE A 109 -1.38 4.43 -12.66
C ILE A 109 -2.14 5.45 -13.49
N GLU A 110 -3.01 4.97 -14.36
CA GLU A 110 -3.89 5.81 -15.15
C GLU A 110 -5.00 6.41 -14.29
N ASP A 111 -5.45 7.61 -14.68
CA ASP A 111 -6.59 8.25 -14.03
C ASP A 111 -7.87 7.46 -14.30
N SER A 112 -8.65 7.26 -13.27
CA SER A 112 -9.87 6.45 -13.30
C SER A 112 -11.07 7.19 -12.68
N PRO A 113 -12.30 6.80 -13.01
CA PRO A 113 -13.50 7.34 -12.36
C PRO A 113 -13.46 7.17 -10.84
N ARG A 114 -14.11 8.08 -10.09
CA ARG A 114 -14.11 8.09 -8.62
C ARG A 114 -14.61 6.80 -7.98
N ASN A 115 -15.77 6.34 -8.39
CA ASN A 115 -16.57 5.32 -7.72
C ASN A 115 -16.29 3.88 -8.20
N ILE A 116 -15.07 3.60 -8.65
CA ILE A 116 -14.65 2.26 -9.05
C ILE A 116 -13.60 1.70 -8.09
N LEU A 117 -13.36 0.41 -8.18
CA LEU A 117 -12.24 -0.28 -7.53
C LEU A 117 -10.91 0.22 -8.11
N GLY A 118 -9.88 0.23 -7.29
CA GLY A 118 -8.50 0.43 -7.76
C GLY A 118 -7.88 -0.85 -8.33
N THR A 119 -6.58 -0.75 -8.64
CA THR A 119 -5.74 -1.84 -9.15
C THR A 119 -4.92 -2.43 -8.00
N GLN A 120 -4.76 -3.76 -7.99
CA GLN A 120 -3.89 -4.43 -7.04
C GLN A 120 -2.44 -4.06 -7.32
N LEU A 121 -1.76 -3.48 -6.34
CA LEU A 121 -0.35 -3.10 -6.44
C LEU A 121 0.57 -4.31 -6.18
N PHE A 122 0.23 -5.10 -5.17
CA PHE A 122 0.87 -6.37 -4.84
C PHE A 122 -0.09 -7.22 -3.98
N ASN A 123 0.11 -8.53 -3.98
CA ASN A 123 -0.65 -9.44 -3.13
C ASN A 123 0.00 -9.52 -1.76
N LEU A 124 -0.81 -9.40 -0.73
CA LEU A 124 -0.41 -9.62 0.66
C LEU A 124 -0.49 -11.11 0.99
N ILE A 125 0.35 -11.54 1.92
CA ILE A 125 0.22 -12.86 2.55
C ILE A 125 -1.15 -12.97 3.22
N GLU A 126 -1.71 -14.17 3.23
CA GLU A 126 -3.00 -14.44 3.87
C GLU A 126 -3.06 -13.85 5.30
N LYS A 127 -4.16 -13.17 5.61
CA LYS A 127 -4.41 -12.49 6.90
C LYS A 127 -3.48 -11.31 7.23
N ASP A 128 -2.62 -10.90 6.29
CA ASP A 128 -1.83 -9.69 6.47
C ASP A 128 -2.59 -8.46 5.96
N GLU A 129 -2.21 -7.30 6.45
CA GLU A 129 -2.72 -6.00 6.02
C GLU A 129 -1.65 -4.93 6.16
N ILE A 130 -1.70 -3.92 5.30
CA ILE A 130 -0.82 -2.76 5.41
C ILE A 130 -1.25 -1.93 6.61
N THR A 131 -0.29 -1.55 7.44
CA THR A 131 -0.50 -0.66 8.60
C THR A 131 0.04 0.74 8.38
N GLU A 132 1.11 0.86 7.60
CA GLU A 132 1.76 2.14 7.34
C GLU A 132 2.24 2.19 5.88
N VAL A 133 2.08 3.36 5.25
CA VAL A 133 2.59 3.65 3.91
C VAL A 133 3.19 5.04 3.92
N GLU A 134 4.38 5.16 3.36
CA GLU A 134 5.09 6.42 3.19
C GLU A 134 5.64 6.51 1.76
N TYR A 135 5.47 7.67 1.11
CA TYR A 135 6.16 7.96 -0.14
C TYR A 135 7.58 8.42 0.14
N VAL A 136 8.53 7.83 -0.56
CA VAL A 136 9.95 8.15 -0.43
C VAL A 136 10.54 8.50 -1.79
N SER A 137 11.56 9.37 -1.79
CA SER A 137 12.24 9.84 -3.00
C SER A 137 13.33 8.89 -3.48
N GLU A 138 13.80 8.02 -2.58
CA GLU A 138 14.87 7.07 -2.86
C GLU A 138 14.42 5.66 -2.54
N PHE A 139 14.83 4.71 -3.36
CA PHE A 139 14.55 3.30 -3.16
C PHE A 139 15.54 2.72 -2.13
N GLU A 140 15.02 2.26 -1.01
CA GLU A 140 15.81 1.52 -0.02
C GLU A 140 15.86 0.04 -0.40
N PHE A 141 16.99 -0.39 -0.98
CA PHE A 141 17.24 -1.81 -1.21
C PHE A 141 17.53 -2.52 0.10
N MET A 142 16.71 -3.52 0.43
CA MET A 142 17.04 -4.45 1.51
C MET A 142 17.59 -5.74 0.89
N SER A 143 18.87 -5.97 1.06
CA SER A 143 19.50 -7.24 0.66
C SER A 143 19.31 -8.28 1.75
N PHE A 144 18.87 -9.47 1.39
CA PHE A 144 18.66 -10.59 2.30
C PHE A 144 18.87 -11.93 1.59
N SER A 145 18.98 -12.99 2.37
CA SER A 145 19.04 -14.35 1.85
C SER A 145 17.69 -15.04 1.99
N VAL A 146 17.30 -15.77 0.96
CA VAL A 146 16.13 -16.65 1.01
C VAL A 146 16.62 -18.09 1.02
N GLY A 147 16.05 -18.90 1.89
CA GLY A 147 16.31 -20.33 1.94
C GLY A 147 15.02 -21.14 1.98
N VAL A 148 15.10 -22.39 1.56
CA VAL A 148 14.03 -23.37 1.74
C VAL A 148 14.40 -24.23 2.94
N THR A 149 13.53 -24.25 3.95
CA THR A 149 13.74 -25.05 5.15
C THR A 149 13.61 -26.55 4.85
N ALA A 150 14.02 -27.40 5.77
CA ALA A 150 13.86 -28.86 5.65
C ALA A 150 12.38 -29.29 5.52
N LYS A 151 11.45 -28.45 5.98
CA LYS A 151 10.00 -28.65 5.84
C LYS A 151 9.42 -28.12 4.53
N GLY A 152 10.25 -27.54 3.66
CA GLY A 152 9.79 -26.97 2.40
C GLY A 152 9.30 -25.52 2.47
N ASN A 153 9.36 -24.87 3.63
CA ASN A 153 8.92 -23.49 3.80
C ASN A 153 9.96 -22.50 3.31
N LEU A 154 9.52 -21.38 2.75
CA LEU A 154 10.39 -20.25 2.46
C LEU A 154 10.67 -19.43 3.72
N LYS A 155 11.88 -18.96 3.84
CA LYS A 155 12.31 -18.08 4.91
C LYS A 155 13.34 -17.08 4.43
N GLY A 156 13.06 -15.81 4.72
CA GLY A 156 14.02 -14.73 4.55
C GLY A 156 14.88 -14.56 5.82
N PHE A 157 16.20 -14.35 5.66
CA PHE A 157 17.09 -14.05 6.77
C PHE A 157 18.30 -13.21 6.33
N ALA A 158 18.89 -12.49 7.28
CA ALA A 158 20.09 -11.67 7.01
C ALA A 158 21.26 -12.50 6.45
N ARG A 159 21.35 -13.79 6.83
CA ARG A 159 22.33 -14.75 6.29
C ARG A 159 21.70 -16.14 6.25
N ALA A 160 21.82 -16.81 5.11
CA ALA A 160 21.40 -18.20 4.94
C ALA A 160 22.20 -19.14 5.87
N LYS A 161 21.50 -20.05 6.53
CA LYS A 161 22.13 -21.07 7.40
C LYS A 161 22.72 -22.22 6.55
N SER A 162 23.69 -22.92 7.08
CA SER A 162 24.30 -24.09 6.41
C SER A 162 23.31 -25.24 6.22
N SER A 163 22.28 -25.32 7.05
CA SER A 163 21.23 -26.36 7.02
C SER A 163 20.12 -26.12 6.00
N ASP A 164 20.10 -24.97 5.33
CA ASP A 164 19.06 -24.67 4.35
C ASP A 164 19.32 -25.43 3.04
N ARG A 165 18.27 -26.05 2.49
CA ARG A 165 18.37 -26.87 1.26
C ARG A 165 18.74 -26.04 0.03
N LEU A 166 18.13 -24.88 -0.10
CA LEU A 166 18.41 -23.90 -1.15
C LEU A 166 18.75 -22.56 -0.51
N LYS A 167 19.65 -21.84 -1.13
CA LYS A 167 20.06 -20.51 -0.68
C LYS A 167 20.18 -19.60 -1.88
N VAL A 168 19.52 -18.47 -1.79
CA VAL A 168 19.58 -17.43 -2.81
C VAL A 168 19.76 -16.09 -2.10
N ASN A 169 20.73 -15.31 -2.52
CA ASN A 169 20.83 -13.91 -2.13
C ASN A 169 19.95 -13.09 -3.07
N THR A 170 19.15 -12.22 -2.51
CA THR A 170 18.21 -11.38 -3.25
C THR A 170 18.09 -10.03 -2.57
N ASP A 171 17.30 -9.17 -3.14
CA ASP A 171 16.92 -7.87 -2.58
C ASP A 171 15.42 -7.65 -2.68
N SER A 172 14.92 -6.59 -2.07
CA SER A 172 13.49 -6.28 -2.03
C SER A 172 12.88 -5.89 -3.38
N ALA A 173 13.69 -5.54 -4.38
CA ALA A 173 13.22 -5.18 -5.73
C ALA A 173 13.16 -6.38 -6.68
N SER A 174 13.83 -7.48 -6.32
CA SER A 174 13.94 -8.66 -7.17
C SER A 174 12.71 -9.55 -7.13
N THR A 175 12.57 -10.38 -8.17
CA THR A 175 11.62 -11.48 -8.20
C THR A 175 12.35 -12.80 -8.01
N LEU A 176 11.93 -13.58 -7.02
CA LEU A 176 12.42 -14.94 -6.83
C LEU A 176 11.71 -15.88 -7.80
N LEU A 177 12.48 -16.70 -8.51
CA LEU A 177 11.98 -17.77 -9.36
C LEU A 177 12.26 -19.11 -8.70
N LEU A 178 11.21 -19.89 -8.44
CA LEU A 178 11.30 -21.25 -7.90
C LEU A 178 10.98 -22.27 -8.97
N PHE A 179 11.95 -23.11 -9.30
CA PHE A 179 11.79 -24.19 -10.27
C PHE A 179 11.54 -25.52 -9.56
N THR A 180 10.58 -26.30 -10.07
CA THR A 180 10.27 -27.61 -9.53
C THR A 180 10.77 -28.72 -10.46
N ASN A 181 10.85 -29.95 -9.94
CA ASN A 181 11.18 -31.15 -10.68
C ASN A 181 10.11 -31.52 -11.74
N GLU A 182 8.92 -30.93 -11.65
CA GLU A 182 7.83 -31.12 -12.63
C GLU A 182 7.91 -30.12 -13.78
N GLY A 183 8.95 -29.25 -13.81
CA GLY A 183 9.16 -28.25 -14.86
C GLY A 183 8.34 -26.98 -14.70
N ASN A 184 7.69 -26.78 -13.55
CA ASN A 184 6.97 -25.55 -13.25
C ASN A 184 7.91 -24.47 -12.69
N VAL A 185 7.56 -23.19 -12.93
CA VAL A 185 8.22 -22.04 -12.32
C VAL A 185 7.19 -21.17 -11.58
N TYR A 186 7.48 -20.85 -10.34
CA TYR A 186 6.71 -19.93 -9.53
C TYR A 186 7.46 -18.63 -9.35
N LYS A 187 6.75 -17.50 -9.51
CA LYS A 187 7.31 -16.15 -9.41
C LYS A 187 6.83 -15.52 -8.12
N ILE A 188 7.76 -15.13 -7.26
CA ILE A 188 7.47 -14.54 -5.96
C ILE A 188 8.22 -13.22 -5.86
N PRO A 189 7.54 -12.08 -5.66
CA PRO A 189 8.22 -10.83 -5.34
C PRO A 189 9.02 -10.99 -4.05
N SER A 190 10.33 -10.73 -4.10
CA SER A 190 11.23 -11.00 -2.98
C SER A 190 10.89 -10.22 -1.71
N PHE A 191 10.27 -9.04 -1.84
CA PHE A 191 9.83 -8.26 -0.69
C PHE A 191 8.79 -9.00 0.19
N LEU A 192 8.02 -9.94 -0.35
CA LEU A 192 7.08 -10.76 0.41
C LEU A 192 7.79 -11.75 1.35
N ILE A 193 9.08 -11.99 1.13
CA ILE A 193 9.90 -12.91 1.91
C ILE A 193 11.02 -12.13 2.59
N SER A 194 10.72 -11.01 3.22
CA SER A 194 11.76 -10.19 3.84
C SER A 194 12.32 -10.83 5.12
N ASN A 195 13.56 -10.50 5.46
CA ASN A 195 14.26 -10.98 6.66
C ASN A 195 13.64 -10.51 7.99
N VAL A 196 12.64 -9.64 7.93
CA VAL A 196 11.95 -9.10 9.11
C VAL A 196 10.86 -10.04 9.60
N VAL A 197 10.44 -11.00 8.80
CA VAL A 197 9.45 -12.01 9.19
C VAL A 197 10.13 -13.02 10.14
N LYS A 198 9.71 -13.02 11.38
CA LYS A 198 10.22 -13.98 12.39
C LYS A 198 9.72 -15.41 12.18
N GLU A 199 8.63 -15.55 11.44
CA GLU A 199 7.96 -16.82 11.18
C GLU A 199 8.25 -17.33 9.78
N GLU A 200 8.27 -18.63 9.62
CA GLU A 200 8.39 -19.29 8.32
C GLU A 200 7.11 -19.07 7.53
N ILE A 201 7.25 -18.67 6.27
CA ILE A 201 6.12 -18.52 5.37
C ILE A 201 5.92 -19.81 4.61
N LEU A 202 4.71 -20.37 4.70
CA LEU A 202 4.33 -21.50 3.86
C LEU A 202 4.24 -21.03 2.40
N LEU A 203 4.86 -21.79 1.50
CA LEU A 203 4.90 -21.48 0.08
C LEU A 203 3.49 -21.34 -0.51
N GLU A 204 2.58 -22.22 -0.09
CA GLU A 204 1.17 -22.23 -0.48
C GLU A 204 0.39 -20.96 -0.10
N ASN A 205 0.87 -20.19 0.88
CA ASN A 205 0.25 -18.92 1.27
C ASN A 205 0.71 -17.73 0.40
N ILE A 206 1.69 -17.93 -0.47
CA ILE A 206 2.27 -16.89 -1.33
C ILE A 206 1.94 -17.14 -2.80
N ILE A 207 1.74 -18.40 -3.16
CA ILE A 207 1.49 -18.86 -4.53
C ILE A 207 0.00 -19.21 -4.63
N GLU A 208 -0.76 -18.34 -5.29
CA GLU A 208 -2.09 -18.64 -5.80
C GLU A 208 -2.01 -19.21 -7.21
#